data_3712264fd92d593aa8aa3bde047adc0e
#
_entry.id   3712264fd92d593aa8aa3bde047adc0e
#
_cell.length_a   1.000
_cell.length_b   1.000
_cell.length_c   1.000
_cell.angle_alpha   90.00
_cell.angle_beta   90.00
_cell.angle_gamma   90.00
#
_symmetry.space_group_name_H-M   'P 1'
#
loop_
_entity.id
_entity.type
_entity.pdbx_description
1 polymer ?
#
loop_
_entity_poly.entity_id
_entity_poly.type
_entity_poly.pdbx_seq_one_letter_code
_entity_poly.pdbx_strand_id
1 'polypeptide(L)'
;MRDVLSVRQGDISKVFPSMFSEEYPKPLVANFIDVAARDLAEAMAPLPSFNCSATNMVSDAARKAADTRTRIANFYVTNSDLQLQMYTAADWYNTYGMCIGMVEMDYDDNNPRIRMLNPFGVYPELDRYGRTLSLTQIIVTDAESLAAQYPEYYDQILGRNQYQLSSPYISMVRYHDAEQDLLYLPERKNLVLSQTKNVLNKCMARTVMRSSLDGEARGQFDDVLSVQLARARFAILQIQAAEKSIQAPIAIPQDVQELALGPDSIMRTSNPAGIRRVPLELPAGVFTESGVLERELRLGARYPESRSGNIDASVVTGRGVQALQAGFDTQIKAAQAQFARLFTELASICFEADEKIFGGIPKTIKGSDDGTPYVLKYIPTRDIKGEYGVDVRYGIMSGMDPNRAIIALLQMRSDKLVSRDYVRREIPMDLNVTQEEQRVDIEEMRDSLRVAVAQYAQAIPALAAQGQDPSEIIGRIASVIQGRQKGQALENIIEKAFAPEPPPTPEMPPMAPGMEQQIPAAGAAPAPASQQPPQEQAGSAPAAGQRPDIAQLLAGITGAA
;
A
#
# COMPACT_ATOMS: atom_id res chain seq x y z
N MET A 1 23.89 5.35 -5.64
CA MET A 1 23.14 4.14 -5.99
C MET A 1 24.02 2.90 -6.15
N ARG A 2 25.07 2.91 -7.01
CA ARG A 2 25.91 1.72 -7.25
C ARG A 2 26.58 1.22 -5.97
N ASP A 3 27.15 2.09 -5.16
CA ASP A 3 27.88 1.72 -3.95
C ASP A 3 26.96 1.11 -2.88
N VAL A 4 25.77 1.70 -2.68
CA VAL A 4 24.76 1.15 -1.76
C VAL A 4 24.31 -0.24 -2.23
N LEU A 5 24.07 -0.42 -3.54
CA LEU A 5 23.71 -1.72 -4.11
C LEU A 5 24.82 -2.75 -3.85
N SER A 6 26.08 -2.40 -4.13
CA SER A 6 27.21 -3.31 -3.90
C SER A 6 27.35 -3.69 -2.43
N VAL A 7 27.19 -2.74 -1.50
CA VAL A 7 27.23 -3.01 -0.06
C VAL A 7 26.08 -3.92 0.36
N ARG A 8 24.85 -3.69 -0.12
CA ARG A 8 23.71 -4.55 0.17
C ARG A 8 23.85 -5.98 -0.37
N GLN A 9 24.47 -6.13 -1.53
CA GLN A 9 24.81 -7.44 -2.11
C GLN A 9 25.97 -8.16 -1.39
N GLY A 10 26.62 -7.50 -0.42
CA GLY A 10 27.77 -8.03 0.28
C GLY A 10 29.10 -7.85 -0.46
N ASP A 11 29.09 -7.19 -1.61
CA ASP A 11 30.27 -6.94 -2.46
C ASP A 11 31.01 -5.67 -2.04
N ILE A 12 31.28 -5.52 -0.74
CA ILE A 12 31.94 -4.32 -0.18
C ILE A 12 33.34 -4.13 -0.81
N SER A 13 34.01 -5.20 -1.18
CA SER A 13 35.32 -5.16 -1.87
C SER A 13 35.29 -4.41 -3.20
N LYS A 14 34.15 -4.34 -3.89
CA LYS A 14 34.01 -3.55 -5.12
C LYS A 14 34.01 -2.04 -4.85
N VAL A 15 33.49 -1.63 -3.68
CA VAL A 15 33.44 -0.22 -3.29
C VAL A 15 34.79 0.25 -2.74
N PHE A 16 35.47 -0.59 -1.94
CA PHE A 16 36.77 -0.29 -1.33
C PHE A 16 37.72 -1.48 -1.42
N PRO A 17 38.33 -1.71 -2.59
CA PRO A 17 39.26 -2.84 -2.81
C PRO A 17 40.45 -2.85 -1.84
N SER A 18 40.94 -1.69 -1.46
CA SER A 18 42.11 -1.56 -0.56
C SER A 18 41.84 -1.94 0.91
N MET A 19 40.59 -2.11 1.29
CA MET A 19 40.21 -2.50 2.67
C MET A 19 40.34 -4.00 2.94
N PHE A 20 40.32 -4.81 1.89
CA PHE A 20 40.31 -6.24 1.97
C PHE A 20 41.61 -6.83 1.45
N SER A 21 42.13 -7.85 2.10
CA SER A 21 43.28 -8.64 1.68
C SER A 21 42.82 -9.98 1.08
N GLU A 22 43.74 -10.70 0.44
CA GLU A 22 43.47 -12.06 -0.04
C GLU A 22 43.03 -13.00 1.10
N GLU A 23 43.55 -12.78 2.31
CA GLU A 23 43.20 -13.56 3.51
C GLU A 23 41.80 -13.28 4.01
N TYR A 24 41.30 -12.03 3.88
CA TYR A 24 39.96 -11.59 4.29
C TYR A 24 39.25 -10.92 3.12
N PRO A 25 38.76 -11.69 2.13
CA PRO A 25 38.17 -11.13 0.92
C PRO A 25 36.72 -10.64 1.13
N LYS A 26 36.09 -11.02 2.24
CA LYS A 26 34.69 -10.69 2.54
C LYS A 26 34.58 -9.97 3.89
N PRO A 27 33.54 -9.12 4.08
CA PRO A 27 33.29 -8.51 5.38
C PRO A 27 32.90 -9.56 6.41
N LEU A 28 33.43 -9.43 7.62
CA LEU A 28 33.19 -10.34 8.75
C LEU A 28 32.11 -9.79 9.71
N VAL A 29 31.29 -8.88 9.24
CA VAL A 29 30.17 -8.30 10.01
C VAL A 29 28.85 -8.52 9.28
N ALA A 30 27.76 -8.62 10.04
CA ALA A 30 26.43 -8.66 9.47
C ALA A 30 26.14 -7.37 8.67
N ASN A 31 25.49 -7.53 7.52
CA ASN A 31 25.09 -6.40 6.68
C ASN A 31 23.84 -5.76 7.27
N PHE A 32 24.05 -4.87 8.23
CA PHE A 32 22.98 -4.17 8.91
C PHE A 32 22.10 -3.36 7.95
N ILE A 33 22.72 -2.73 6.92
CA ILE A 33 21.98 -1.94 5.94
C ILE A 33 20.95 -2.80 5.18
N ASP A 34 21.32 -4.01 4.79
CA ASP A 34 20.40 -4.90 4.07
C ASP A 34 19.25 -5.37 4.98
N VAL A 35 19.55 -5.74 6.23
CA VAL A 35 18.53 -6.15 7.21
C VAL A 35 17.55 -5.01 7.49
N ALA A 36 18.06 -3.81 7.76
CA ALA A 36 17.23 -2.65 8.04
C ALA A 36 16.39 -2.22 6.83
N ALA A 37 16.95 -2.32 5.62
CA ALA A 37 16.22 -1.98 4.38
C ALA A 37 15.06 -2.92 4.11
N ARG A 38 15.24 -4.22 4.33
CA ARG A 38 14.17 -5.22 4.17
C ARG A 38 13.05 -5.04 5.19
N ASP A 39 13.37 -4.83 6.45
CA ASP A 39 12.37 -4.58 7.49
C ASP A 39 11.57 -3.28 7.23
N LEU A 40 12.25 -2.22 6.78
CA LEU A 40 11.58 -0.99 6.35
C LEU A 40 10.68 -1.22 5.12
N ALA A 41 11.15 -2.00 4.15
CA ALA A 41 10.38 -2.32 2.97
C ALA A 41 9.11 -3.12 3.32
N GLU A 42 9.20 -4.10 4.21
CA GLU A 42 8.05 -4.86 4.71
C GLU A 42 7.02 -3.96 5.40
N ALA A 43 7.49 -3.02 6.22
CA ALA A 43 6.60 -2.07 6.90
C ALA A 43 5.92 -1.06 5.95
N MET A 44 6.55 -0.74 4.81
CA MET A 44 6.04 0.20 3.80
C MET A 44 5.25 -0.48 2.67
N ALA A 45 5.38 -1.81 2.51
CA ALA A 45 4.79 -2.58 1.42
C ALA A 45 3.25 -2.71 1.40
N PRO A 46 2.50 -2.53 2.51
CA PRO A 46 1.04 -2.59 2.43
C PRO A 46 0.49 -1.66 1.35
N LEU A 47 -0.48 -2.17 0.58
CA LEU A 47 -1.15 -1.39 -0.44
C LEU A 47 -2.11 -0.36 0.18
N PRO A 48 -2.24 0.82 -0.43
CA PRO A 48 -3.29 1.77 -0.06
C PRO A 48 -4.66 1.31 -0.56
N SER A 49 -5.72 1.88 0.01
CA SER A 49 -7.08 1.76 -0.52
C SER A 49 -7.31 2.74 -1.67
N PHE A 50 -7.97 2.26 -2.73
CA PHE A 50 -8.33 3.05 -3.90
C PHE A 50 -9.82 3.31 -3.88
N ASN A 51 -10.24 4.56 -3.82
CA ASN A 51 -11.64 4.96 -3.77
C ASN A 51 -11.94 6.06 -4.79
N CYS A 52 -13.05 5.96 -5.48
CA CYS A 52 -13.54 7.01 -6.37
C CYS A 52 -14.72 7.72 -5.70
N SER A 53 -14.64 9.04 -5.63
CA SER A 53 -15.72 9.84 -5.05
C SER A 53 -16.84 10.05 -6.06
N ALA A 54 -18.08 10.10 -5.58
CA ALA A 54 -19.23 10.45 -6.40
C ALA A 54 -19.23 11.96 -6.67
N THR A 55 -19.47 12.36 -7.90
CA THR A 55 -19.57 13.79 -8.31
C THR A 55 -20.73 14.49 -7.58
N ASN A 56 -21.80 13.73 -7.29
CA ASN A 56 -22.93 14.19 -6.49
C ASN A 56 -23.28 13.12 -5.45
N MET A 57 -23.02 13.42 -4.18
CA MET A 57 -23.28 12.51 -3.05
C MET A 57 -24.75 12.21 -2.80
N VAL A 58 -25.67 13.05 -3.28
CA VAL A 58 -27.12 12.88 -3.09
C VAL A 58 -27.72 11.92 -4.12
N SER A 59 -27.09 11.79 -5.29
CA SER A 59 -27.58 10.96 -6.38
C SER A 59 -27.15 9.50 -6.23
N ASP A 60 -28.09 8.58 -6.14
CA ASP A 60 -27.84 7.13 -6.12
C ASP A 60 -27.14 6.64 -7.39
N ALA A 61 -27.48 7.22 -8.54
CA ALA A 61 -26.81 6.90 -9.81
C ALA A 61 -25.33 7.31 -9.79
N ALA A 62 -25.01 8.49 -9.24
CA ALA A 62 -23.62 8.95 -9.11
C ALA A 62 -22.82 8.11 -8.10
N ARG A 63 -23.45 7.68 -7.00
CA ARG A 63 -22.84 6.76 -6.03
C ARG A 63 -22.52 5.40 -6.68
N LYS A 64 -23.46 4.79 -7.37
CA LYS A 64 -23.26 3.53 -8.11
C LYS A 64 -22.17 3.63 -9.18
N ALA A 65 -22.09 4.77 -9.89
CA ALA A 65 -21.02 5.01 -10.85
C ALA A 65 -19.65 5.12 -10.16
N ALA A 66 -19.56 5.77 -9.00
CA ALA A 66 -18.34 5.84 -8.20
C ALA A 66 -17.92 4.45 -7.68
N ASP A 67 -18.85 3.64 -7.18
CA ASP A 67 -18.57 2.26 -6.76
C ASP A 67 -18.06 1.40 -7.92
N THR A 68 -18.65 1.56 -9.11
CA THR A 68 -18.18 0.88 -10.32
C THR A 68 -16.73 1.28 -10.65
N ARG A 69 -16.40 2.58 -10.60
CA ARG A 69 -15.03 3.05 -10.82
C ARG A 69 -14.07 2.57 -9.75
N THR A 70 -14.48 2.53 -8.49
CA THR A 70 -13.68 1.96 -7.40
C THR A 70 -13.32 0.51 -7.68
N ARG A 71 -14.27 -0.30 -8.13
CA ARG A 71 -14.01 -1.70 -8.52
C ARG A 71 -13.09 -1.82 -9.72
N ILE A 72 -13.20 -0.91 -10.70
CA ILE A 72 -12.28 -0.86 -11.85
C ILE A 72 -10.87 -0.48 -11.38
N ALA A 73 -10.71 0.50 -10.46
CA ALA A 73 -9.42 0.86 -9.90
C ALA A 73 -8.76 -0.32 -9.16
N ASN A 74 -9.52 -1.02 -8.34
CA ASN A 74 -9.04 -2.23 -7.65
C ASN A 74 -8.67 -3.36 -8.64
N PHE A 75 -9.38 -3.46 -9.75
CA PHE A 75 -9.02 -4.39 -10.81
C PHE A 75 -7.66 -4.04 -11.45
N TYR A 76 -7.36 -2.77 -11.72
CA TYR A 76 -6.04 -2.39 -12.23
C TYR A 76 -4.92 -2.78 -11.27
N VAL A 77 -5.13 -2.61 -9.96
CA VAL A 77 -4.19 -3.00 -8.91
C VAL A 77 -3.92 -4.51 -8.93
N THR A 78 -5.01 -5.31 -8.98
CA THR A 78 -4.93 -6.78 -8.98
C THR A 78 -4.34 -7.30 -10.29
N ASN A 79 -4.80 -6.78 -11.44
CA ASN A 79 -4.31 -7.19 -12.77
C ASN A 79 -2.84 -6.83 -13.00
N SER A 80 -2.33 -5.87 -12.26
CA SER A 80 -0.92 -5.45 -12.30
C SER A 80 -0.03 -6.22 -11.32
N ASP A 81 -0.57 -7.14 -10.51
CA ASP A 81 0.15 -7.81 -9.42
C ASP A 81 0.88 -6.81 -8.50
N LEU A 82 0.24 -5.66 -8.25
CA LEU A 82 0.88 -4.54 -7.57
C LEU A 82 1.31 -4.90 -6.16
N GLN A 83 0.60 -5.80 -5.49
CA GLN A 83 0.96 -6.28 -4.16
C GLN A 83 2.34 -6.95 -4.12
N LEU A 84 2.68 -7.73 -5.15
CA LEU A 84 3.99 -8.37 -5.26
C LEU A 84 5.08 -7.35 -5.59
N GLN A 85 4.75 -6.33 -6.39
CA GLN A 85 5.70 -5.29 -6.79
C GLN A 85 6.00 -4.32 -5.64
N MET A 86 5.06 -4.11 -4.69
CA MET A 86 5.18 -3.08 -3.65
C MET A 86 6.35 -3.30 -2.70
N TYR A 87 6.62 -4.54 -2.30
CA TYR A 87 7.76 -4.84 -1.46
C TYR A 87 9.07 -4.38 -2.13
N THR A 88 9.24 -4.73 -3.39
CA THR A 88 10.44 -4.36 -4.16
C THR A 88 10.48 -2.85 -4.41
N ALA A 89 9.35 -2.22 -4.69
CA ALA A 89 9.26 -0.77 -4.89
C ALA A 89 9.61 0.02 -3.61
N ALA A 90 9.13 -0.44 -2.45
CA ALA A 90 9.46 0.13 -1.15
C ALA A 90 10.96 -0.06 -0.82
N ASP A 91 11.53 -1.20 -1.17
CA ASP A 91 12.96 -1.46 -1.00
C ASP A 91 13.81 -0.54 -1.89
N TRP A 92 13.41 -0.34 -3.15
CA TRP A 92 14.06 0.65 -4.03
C TRP A 92 13.94 2.08 -3.50
N TYR A 93 12.77 2.46 -2.97
CA TYR A 93 12.57 3.77 -2.37
C TYR A 93 13.52 4.02 -1.19
N ASN A 94 13.68 3.03 -0.31
CA ASN A 94 14.62 3.11 0.81
C ASN A 94 16.08 3.15 0.36
N THR A 95 16.41 2.35 -0.66
CA THR A 95 17.78 2.17 -1.13
C THR A 95 18.26 3.33 -2.00
N TYR A 96 17.43 3.79 -2.93
CA TYR A 96 17.79 4.76 -3.95
C TYR A 96 17.16 6.13 -3.76
N GLY A 97 16.23 6.26 -2.82
CA GLY A 97 15.53 7.52 -2.52
C GLY A 97 14.44 7.89 -3.52
N MET A 98 14.08 6.99 -4.45
CA MET A 98 13.01 7.24 -5.41
C MET A 98 12.20 5.99 -5.70
N CYS A 99 10.95 6.19 -6.09
CA CYS A 99 10.05 5.15 -6.56
C CYS A 99 9.40 5.63 -7.86
N ILE A 100 9.41 4.78 -8.87
CA ILE A 100 8.96 5.10 -10.22
C ILE A 100 7.93 4.07 -10.63
N GLY A 101 6.75 4.53 -11.01
CA GLY A 101 5.72 3.70 -11.61
C GLY A 101 5.40 4.16 -13.03
N MET A 102 5.08 3.24 -13.91
CA MET A 102 4.69 3.50 -15.28
C MET A 102 3.43 2.71 -15.62
N VAL A 103 2.52 3.33 -16.35
CA VAL A 103 1.36 2.64 -16.92
C VAL A 103 1.74 2.13 -18.30
N GLU A 104 1.65 0.83 -18.48
CA GLU A 104 1.89 0.15 -19.76
C GLU A 104 0.57 -0.41 -20.31
N MET A 105 0.45 -0.42 -21.64
CA MET A 105 -0.74 -0.95 -22.32
C MET A 105 -0.53 -2.42 -22.63
N ASP A 106 -1.37 -3.26 -22.06
CA ASP A 106 -1.45 -4.67 -22.44
C ASP A 106 -2.50 -4.82 -23.54
N TYR A 107 -2.02 -4.99 -24.75
CA TYR A 107 -2.89 -5.14 -25.93
C TYR A 107 -3.46 -6.56 -26.07
N ASP A 108 -2.89 -7.55 -25.39
CA ASP A 108 -3.40 -8.92 -25.40
C ASP A 108 -4.68 -9.02 -24.55
N ASP A 109 -4.64 -8.44 -23.35
CA ASP A 109 -5.79 -8.38 -22.43
C ASP A 109 -6.64 -7.12 -22.62
N ASN A 110 -6.21 -6.17 -23.45
CA ASN A 110 -6.84 -4.86 -23.67
C ASN A 110 -7.02 -4.06 -22.38
N ASN A 111 -6.03 -4.08 -21.49
CA ASN A 111 -6.09 -3.39 -20.21
C ASN A 111 -4.81 -2.59 -19.93
N PRO A 112 -4.91 -1.44 -19.23
CA PRO A 112 -3.72 -0.79 -18.69
C PRO A 112 -3.19 -1.58 -17.50
N ARG A 113 -1.86 -1.66 -17.38
CA ARG A 113 -1.15 -2.28 -16.25
C ARG A 113 -0.19 -1.29 -15.62
N ILE A 114 -0.09 -1.30 -14.30
CA ILE A 114 0.88 -0.52 -13.55
C ILE A 114 2.13 -1.39 -13.33
N ARG A 115 3.27 -0.88 -13.74
CA ARG A 115 4.56 -1.51 -13.52
C ARG A 115 5.46 -0.60 -12.70
N MET A 116 6.03 -1.14 -11.63
CA MET A 116 7.06 -0.45 -10.86
C MET A 116 8.42 -0.66 -11.51
N LEU A 117 9.15 0.43 -11.73
CA LEU A 117 10.46 0.39 -12.41
C LEU A 117 11.59 0.46 -11.40
N ASN A 118 12.65 -0.34 -11.63
CA ASN A 118 13.87 -0.24 -10.86
C ASN A 118 14.55 1.12 -11.14
N PRO A 119 14.74 1.97 -10.11
CA PRO A 119 15.36 3.29 -10.30
C PRO A 119 16.79 3.24 -10.83
N PHE A 120 17.48 2.11 -10.67
CA PHE A 120 18.82 1.94 -11.19
C PHE A 120 18.80 1.88 -12.72
N GLY A 121 19.35 2.92 -13.37
CA GLY A 121 19.32 3.06 -14.83
C GLY A 121 18.08 3.78 -15.37
N VAL A 122 17.26 4.39 -14.52
CA VAL A 122 16.11 5.20 -14.92
C VAL A 122 16.33 6.65 -14.53
N TYR A 123 16.14 7.55 -15.49
CA TYR A 123 16.38 8.99 -15.37
C TYR A 123 15.10 9.75 -15.69
N PRO A 124 14.30 10.11 -14.67
CA PRO A 124 13.11 10.93 -14.85
C PRO A 124 13.50 12.42 -14.95
N GLU A 125 12.88 13.14 -15.87
CA GLU A 125 12.89 14.59 -15.90
C GLU A 125 11.61 15.11 -15.24
N LEU A 126 11.74 16.04 -14.30
CA LEU A 126 10.64 16.59 -13.54
C LEU A 126 10.39 18.05 -13.93
N ASP A 127 9.12 18.45 -13.95
CA ASP A 127 8.74 19.85 -14.04
C ASP A 127 8.92 20.58 -12.68
N ARG A 128 8.68 21.90 -12.68
CA ARG A 128 8.75 22.72 -11.47
C ARG A 128 7.75 22.31 -10.37
N TYR A 129 6.76 21.50 -10.69
CA TYR A 129 5.75 20.98 -9.75
C TYR A 129 6.03 19.54 -9.33
N GLY A 130 7.15 18.96 -9.77
CA GLY A 130 7.54 17.58 -9.47
C GLY A 130 6.77 16.53 -10.27
N ARG A 131 6.17 16.89 -11.42
CA ARG A 131 5.53 15.95 -12.34
C ARG A 131 6.56 15.43 -13.34
N THR A 132 6.50 14.17 -13.67
CA THR A 132 7.39 13.56 -14.66
C THR A 132 7.02 14.04 -16.07
N LEU A 133 7.95 14.74 -16.72
CA LEU A 133 7.85 15.20 -18.10
C LEU A 133 8.30 14.12 -19.08
N SER A 134 9.45 13.54 -18.84
CA SER A 134 10.01 12.46 -19.63
C SER A 134 10.68 11.42 -18.75
N LEU A 135 10.87 10.24 -19.30
CA LEU A 135 11.54 9.12 -18.65
C LEU A 135 12.53 8.47 -19.62
N THR A 136 13.79 8.43 -19.24
CA THR A 136 14.81 7.65 -19.96
C THR A 136 15.18 6.42 -19.14
N GLN A 137 15.01 5.22 -19.70
CA GLN A 137 15.36 3.96 -19.07
C GLN A 137 16.46 3.27 -19.88
N ILE A 138 17.56 2.91 -19.23
CA ILE A 138 18.63 2.11 -19.80
C ILE A 138 18.46 0.66 -19.35
N ILE A 139 18.25 -0.23 -20.31
CA ILE A 139 18.04 -1.66 -20.08
C ILE A 139 19.20 -2.42 -20.71
N VAL A 140 19.95 -3.14 -19.90
CA VAL A 140 21.00 -4.04 -20.40
C VAL A 140 20.39 -5.42 -20.60
N THR A 141 20.44 -5.90 -21.82
CA THR A 141 19.85 -7.20 -22.20
C THR A 141 20.83 -8.01 -23.03
N ASP A 142 20.57 -9.30 -23.14
CA ASP A 142 21.32 -10.17 -24.02
C ASP A 142 21.00 -9.86 -25.49
N ALA A 143 22.05 -9.75 -26.34
CA ALA A 143 21.89 -9.36 -27.72
C ALA A 143 21.14 -10.42 -28.57
N GLU A 144 21.34 -11.71 -28.28
CA GLU A 144 20.64 -12.79 -28.99
C GLU A 144 19.14 -12.80 -28.64
N SER A 145 18.82 -12.66 -27.35
CA SER A 145 17.43 -12.58 -26.89
C SER A 145 16.71 -11.37 -27.49
N LEU A 146 17.38 -10.22 -27.57
CA LEU A 146 16.83 -9.02 -28.19
C LEU A 146 16.62 -9.21 -29.70
N ALA A 147 17.59 -9.80 -30.40
CA ALA A 147 17.49 -10.08 -31.83
C ALA A 147 16.34 -11.06 -32.16
N ALA A 148 16.07 -12.02 -31.27
CA ALA A 148 14.93 -12.91 -31.40
C ALA A 148 13.58 -12.19 -31.25
N GLN A 149 13.50 -11.15 -30.39
CA GLN A 149 12.30 -10.34 -30.20
C GLN A 149 12.03 -9.40 -31.39
N TYR A 150 13.10 -8.95 -32.07
CA TYR A 150 13.03 -8.03 -33.22
C TYR A 150 13.66 -8.64 -34.47
N PRO A 151 13.04 -9.63 -35.09
CA PRO A 151 13.62 -10.37 -36.21
C PRO A 151 13.93 -9.51 -37.44
N GLU A 152 13.23 -8.40 -37.62
CA GLU A 152 13.48 -7.43 -38.69
C GLU A 152 14.87 -6.76 -38.60
N TYR A 153 15.40 -6.62 -37.37
CA TYR A 153 16.68 -5.99 -37.08
C TYR A 153 17.75 -6.99 -36.65
N TYR A 154 17.51 -8.29 -36.84
CA TYR A 154 18.35 -9.39 -36.32
C TYR A 154 19.84 -9.19 -36.64
N ASP A 155 20.18 -8.99 -37.93
CA ASP A 155 21.56 -8.83 -38.36
C ASP A 155 22.20 -7.51 -37.86
N GLN A 156 21.41 -6.46 -37.69
CA GLN A 156 21.87 -5.16 -37.20
C GLN A 156 22.14 -5.19 -35.69
N ILE A 157 21.31 -5.89 -34.94
CA ILE A 157 21.48 -6.07 -33.49
C ILE A 157 22.72 -6.89 -33.21
N LEU A 158 22.92 -8.02 -33.88
CA LEU A 158 24.06 -8.90 -33.68
C LEU A 158 25.36 -8.37 -34.33
N GLY A 159 25.26 -7.39 -35.23
CA GLY A 159 26.42 -6.79 -35.87
C GLY A 159 27.21 -7.76 -36.74
N ARG A 160 26.55 -8.63 -37.51
CA ARG A 160 27.15 -9.71 -38.31
C ARG A 160 28.24 -9.32 -39.29
N ASN A 161 28.44 -8.01 -39.52
CA ASN A 161 29.57 -7.52 -40.33
C ASN A 161 30.89 -7.33 -39.55
N GLN A 162 30.92 -7.63 -38.25
CA GLN A 162 32.12 -7.60 -37.43
C GLN A 162 32.31 -8.98 -36.80
N TYR A 163 33.42 -9.61 -37.14
CA TYR A 163 33.87 -10.95 -36.73
C TYR A 163 34.08 -11.13 -35.21
N GLN A 164 33.66 -10.19 -34.37
CA GLN A 164 33.73 -10.29 -32.91
C GLN A 164 32.45 -9.67 -32.29
N LEU A 165 31.63 -10.52 -31.72
CA LEU A 165 30.68 -10.09 -30.68
C LEU A 165 31.54 -9.54 -29.52
N SER A 166 31.72 -8.23 -29.45
CA SER A 166 32.56 -7.61 -28.42
C SER A 166 31.93 -7.69 -27.02
N SER A 167 30.62 -7.94 -26.93
CA SER A 167 29.90 -8.19 -25.69
C SER A 167 28.61 -8.97 -25.98
N PRO A 168 28.28 -10.00 -25.20
CA PRO A 168 26.98 -10.67 -25.31
C PRO A 168 25.81 -9.76 -24.88
N TYR A 169 26.10 -8.68 -24.13
CA TYR A 169 25.10 -7.74 -23.64
C TYR A 169 25.12 -6.46 -24.45
N ILE A 170 23.92 -5.92 -24.69
CA ILE A 170 23.69 -4.67 -25.39
C ILE A 170 22.82 -3.73 -24.54
N SER A 171 23.12 -2.43 -24.58
CA SER A 171 22.33 -1.42 -23.88
C SER A 171 21.20 -0.93 -24.78
N MET A 172 19.98 -1.13 -24.34
CA MET A 172 18.76 -0.64 -24.97
C MET A 172 18.25 0.57 -24.17
N VAL A 173 17.90 1.64 -24.86
CA VAL A 173 17.36 2.84 -24.24
C VAL A 173 15.91 3.01 -24.64
N ARG A 174 15.04 3.10 -23.64
CA ARG A 174 13.64 3.48 -23.80
C ARG A 174 13.49 4.93 -23.36
N TYR A 175 13.00 5.77 -24.24
CA TYR A 175 12.65 7.15 -23.98
C TYR A 175 11.15 7.33 -24.11
N HIS A 176 10.52 7.85 -23.07
CA HIS A 176 9.09 8.04 -23.02
C HIS A 176 8.75 9.47 -22.58
N ASP A 177 7.95 10.17 -23.35
CA ASP A 177 7.48 11.52 -23.05
C ASP A 177 5.96 11.69 -23.36
N ALA A 178 5.51 12.95 -23.45
CA ALA A 178 4.13 13.25 -23.77
C ALA A 178 3.76 12.95 -25.24
N GLU A 179 4.72 12.90 -26.16
CA GLU A 179 4.50 12.78 -27.59
C GLU A 179 4.74 11.37 -28.11
N GLN A 180 5.76 10.69 -27.57
CA GLN A 180 6.23 9.41 -28.10
C GLN A 180 6.79 8.46 -27.04
N ASP A 181 6.80 7.18 -27.38
CA ASP A 181 7.54 6.11 -26.72
C ASP A 181 8.54 5.55 -27.74
N LEU A 182 9.82 5.74 -27.47
CA LEU A 182 10.92 5.44 -28.38
C LEU A 182 11.84 4.40 -27.75
N LEU A 183 12.11 3.32 -28.49
CA LEU A 183 13.04 2.27 -28.09
C LEU A 183 14.17 2.21 -29.10
N TYR A 184 15.42 2.42 -28.66
CA TYR A 184 16.57 2.45 -29.56
C TYR A 184 17.83 1.86 -28.93
N LEU A 185 18.79 1.52 -29.80
CA LEU A 185 20.11 0.99 -29.43
C LEU A 185 21.20 2.02 -29.72
N PRO A 186 21.75 2.71 -28.72
CA PRO A 186 22.80 3.73 -28.94
C PRO A 186 24.07 3.12 -29.49
N GLU A 187 24.44 1.90 -29.07
CA GLU A 187 25.64 1.19 -29.52
C GLU A 187 25.56 0.74 -30.99
N ARG A 188 24.40 0.73 -31.60
CA ARG A 188 24.12 0.32 -32.99
C ARG A 188 23.71 1.52 -33.86
N LYS A 189 24.48 2.63 -33.79
CA LYS A 189 24.21 3.86 -34.54
C LYS A 189 22.81 4.44 -34.29
N ASN A 190 22.33 4.37 -33.06
CA ASN A 190 20.99 4.78 -32.66
C ASN A 190 19.88 4.05 -33.46
N LEU A 191 20.04 2.75 -33.68
CA LEU A 191 19.03 1.92 -34.33
C LEU A 191 17.71 2.00 -33.55
N VAL A 192 16.68 2.53 -34.18
CA VAL A 192 15.33 2.60 -33.61
C VAL A 192 14.65 1.26 -33.82
N LEU A 193 14.29 0.57 -32.73
CA LEU A 193 13.56 -0.69 -32.72
C LEU A 193 12.06 -0.47 -32.76
N SER A 194 11.57 0.52 -32.03
CA SER A 194 10.15 0.85 -31.97
C SER A 194 9.97 2.34 -31.70
N GLN A 195 9.00 2.94 -32.38
CA GLN A 195 8.57 4.31 -32.13
C GLN A 195 7.05 4.36 -32.21
N THR A 196 6.40 4.65 -31.09
CA THR A 196 4.96 4.75 -30.98
C THR A 196 4.56 6.13 -30.51
N LYS A 197 3.48 6.67 -31.12
CA LYS A 197 2.93 7.97 -30.69
C LYS A 197 2.15 7.78 -29.39
N ASN A 198 2.39 8.67 -28.43
CA ASN A 198 1.65 8.66 -27.18
C ASN A 198 0.26 9.29 -27.36
N VAL A 199 -0.79 8.48 -27.26
CA VAL A 199 -2.19 8.91 -27.45
C VAL A 199 -2.68 9.80 -26.30
N LEU A 200 -2.10 9.67 -25.11
CA LEU A 200 -2.54 10.41 -23.92
C LEU A 200 -2.01 11.85 -23.89
N ASN A 201 -1.02 12.20 -24.72
CA ASN A 201 -0.32 13.49 -24.73
C ASN A 201 0.23 13.89 -23.34
N LYS A 202 0.65 12.92 -22.55
CA LYS A 202 1.32 13.09 -21.26
C LYS A 202 2.23 11.91 -20.96
N CYS A 203 3.29 12.12 -20.23
CA CYS A 203 4.14 11.03 -19.79
C CYS A 203 3.32 10.04 -18.94
N MET A 204 3.38 8.74 -19.26
CA MET A 204 2.67 7.67 -18.53
C MET A 204 3.44 7.19 -17.31
N ALA A 205 4.66 7.68 -17.11
CA ALA A 205 5.43 7.41 -15.90
C ALA A 205 5.22 8.48 -14.84
N ARG A 206 5.30 8.07 -13.58
CA ARG A 206 5.28 8.96 -12.42
C ARG A 206 6.40 8.59 -11.48
N THR A 207 6.99 9.63 -10.89
CA THR A 207 8.12 9.50 -9.98
C THR A 207 7.83 10.23 -8.69
N VAL A 208 8.12 9.58 -7.57
CA VAL A 208 8.16 10.22 -6.26
C VAL A 208 9.54 10.05 -5.67
N MET A 209 10.04 11.09 -5.02
CA MET A 209 11.36 11.12 -4.41
C MET A 209 11.23 11.33 -2.91
N ARG A 210 12.14 10.74 -2.18
CA ARG A 210 12.31 11.01 -0.77
C ARG A 210 12.78 12.46 -0.60
N SER A 211 12.19 13.17 0.36
CA SER A 211 12.57 14.55 0.64
C SER A 211 14.05 14.65 0.99
N SER A 212 14.79 15.43 0.24
CA SER A 212 16.20 15.76 0.44
C SER A 212 16.39 17.28 0.43
N LEU A 213 17.49 17.75 1.00
CA LEU A 213 17.78 19.18 1.12
C LEU A 213 18.08 19.82 -0.25
N ASP A 214 18.71 19.08 -1.13
CA ASP A 214 19.17 19.51 -2.46
C ASP A 214 18.21 19.12 -3.60
N GLY A 215 17.10 18.43 -3.28
CA GLY A 215 16.14 17.94 -4.28
C GLY A 215 16.63 16.73 -5.07
N GLU A 216 17.82 16.20 -4.78
CA GLU A 216 18.31 14.98 -5.38
C GLU A 216 17.77 13.73 -4.68
N ALA A 217 17.69 12.62 -5.43
CA ALA A 217 17.29 11.34 -4.85
C ALA A 217 18.39 10.79 -3.94
N ARG A 218 18.10 10.75 -2.63
CA ARG A 218 19.00 10.20 -1.60
C ARG A 218 18.34 9.05 -0.88
N GLY A 219 19.04 7.91 -0.85
CA GLY A 219 18.63 6.73 -0.10
C GLY A 219 18.65 6.96 1.42
N GLN A 220 17.98 6.10 2.15
CA GLN A 220 17.95 6.12 3.62
C GLN A 220 19.32 5.86 4.23
N PHE A 221 20.16 5.11 3.52
CA PHE A 221 21.41 4.55 4.01
C PHE A 221 22.65 5.26 3.46
N ASP A 222 22.49 6.27 2.60
CA ASP A 222 23.63 6.96 1.98
C ASP A 222 24.57 7.56 3.02
N ASP A 223 24.02 8.17 4.08
CA ASP A 223 24.79 8.82 5.14
C ASP A 223 25.53 7.84 6.06
N VAL A 224 25.06 6.58 6.14
CA VAL A 224 25.64 5.57 7.04
C VAL A 224 26.50 4.52 6.33
N LEU A 225 26.63 4.66 5.01
CA LEU A 225 27.44 3.75 4.20
C LEU A 225 28.89 3.71 4.67
N SER A 226 29.50 4.87 4.91
CA SER A 226 30.87 5.01 5.42
C SER A 226 31.05 4.36 6.81
N VAL A 227 30.06 4.46 7.68
CA VAL A 227 30.07 3.86 9.02
C VAL A 227 30.03 2.33 8.94
N GLN A 228 29.18 1.76 8.05
CA GLN A 228 29.15 0.31 7.81
C GLN A 228 30.48 -0.21 7.28
N LEU A 229 31.14 0.53 6.38
CA LEU A 229 32.44 0.20 5.84
C LEU A 229 33.54 0.27 6.92
N ALA A 230 33.54 1.32 7.74
CA ALA A 230 34.45 1.45 8.87
C ALA A 230 34.30 0.28 9.85
N ARG A 231 33.06 -0.11 10.16
CA ARG A 231 32.73 -1.26 11.03
C ARG A 231 33.28 -2.57 10.44
N ALA A 232 33.11 -2.79 9.14
CA ALA A 232 33.62 -3.97 8.47
C ALA A 232 35.16 -4.03 8.53
N ARG A 233 35.84 -2.90 8.28
CA ARG A 233 37.30 -2.82 8.39
C ARG A 233 37.78 -3.05 9.82
N PHE A 234 37.08 -2.48 10.79
CA PHE A 234 37.42 -2.58 12.19
C PHE A 234 37.32 -4.02 12.71
N ALA A 235 36.30 -4.77 12.26
CA ALA A 235 36.15 -6.18 12.60
C ALA A 235 37.32 -7.02 12.08
N ILE A 236 37.82 -6.77 10.86
CA ILE A 236 38.99 -7.44 10.31
C ILE A 236 40.22 -7.15 11.18
N LEU A 237 40.43 -5.88 11.54
CA LEU A 237 41.55 -5.49 12.40
C LEU A 237 41.50 -6.13 13.78
N GLN A 238 40.31 -6.27 14.35
CA GLN A 238 40.11 -6.95 15.63
C GLN A 238 40.49 -8.42 15.55
N ILE A 239 40.10 -9.13 14.49
CA ILE A 239 40.46 -10.55 14.29
C ILE A 239 41.97 -10.69 14.09
N GLN A 240 42.56 -9.88 13.23
CA GLN A 240 44.02 -9.88 13.02
C GLN A 240 44.78 -9.59 14.31
N ALA A 241 44.29 -8.67 15.12
CA ALA A 241 44.93 -8.38 16.42
C ALA A 241 44.76 -9.54 17.41
N ALA A 242 43.58 -10.20 17.42
CA ALA A 242 43.33 -11.39 18.23
C ALA A 242 44.22 -12.56 17.79
N GLU A 243 44.38 -12.79 16.49
CA GLU A 243 45.27 -13.83 15.96
C GLU A 243 46.72 -13.57 16.38
N LYS A 244 47.21 -12.35 16.24
CA LYS A 244 48.57 -11.96 16.67
C LYS A 244 48.74 -12.09 18.20
N SER A 245 47.68 -11.85 18.99
CA SER A 245 47.73 -12.03 20.43
C SER A 245 47.79 -13.52 20.83
N ILE A 246 47.06 -14.37 20.13
CA ILE A 246 47.09 -15.84 20.34
C ILE A 246 48.40 -16.43 19.87
N GLN A 247 48.90 -15.97 18.70
CA GLN A 247 50.17 -16.37 18.10
C GLN A 247 51.29 -15.42 18.49
N ALA A 248 51.26 -14.90 19.72
CA ALA A 248 52.24 -13.94 20.19
C ALA A 248 53.69 -14.42 19.96
N PRO A 249 54.58 -13.53 19.49
CA PRO A 249 55.95 -13.87 19.24
C PRO A 249 56.63 -14.36 20.54
N ILE A 250 57.46 -15.37 20.41
CA ILE A 250 58.22 -15.92 21.53
C ILE A 250 59.57 -15.23 21.59
N ALA A 251 59.86 -14.62 22.70
CA ALA A 251 61.17 -14.12 22.97
C ALA A 251 62.05 -15.29 23.44
N ILE A 252 63.22 -15.45 22.83
CA ILE A 252 64.14 -16.55 23.08
C ILE A 252 65.49 -15.96 23.44
N PRO A 253 66.18 -16.47 24.49
CA PRO A 253 67.56 -16.12 24.77
C PRO A 253 68.47 -16.47 23.57
N GLN A 254 69.57 -15.76 23.43
CA GLN A 254 70.51 -15.96 22.32
C GLN A 254 71.26 -17.30 22.33
N ASP A 255 71.25 -18.00 23.46
CA ASP A 255 71.85 -19.31 23.64
C ASP A 255 71.00 -20.48 23.12
N VAL A 256 69.75 -20.25 22.72
CA VAL A 256 68.86 -21.25 22.16
C VAL A 256 68.96 -21.24 20.64
N GLN A 257 69.50 -22.31 20.04
CA GLN A 257 69.68 -22.43 18.58
C GLN A 257 68.44 -22.98 17.87
N GLU A 258 67.68 -23.83 18.56
CA GLU A 258 66.43 -24.40 18.01
C GLU A 258 65.30 -24.32 19.02
N LEU A 259 64.13 -23.88 18.56
CA LEU A 259 62.90 -23.82 19.34
C LEU A 259 62.06 -25.05 19.05
N ALA A 260 62.08 -26.03 19.92
CA ALA A 260 61.23 -27.19 19.84
C ALA A 260 59.95 -26.96 20.69
N LEU A 261 58.80 -26.80 20.02
CA LEU A 261 57.49 -26.62 20.69
C LEU A 261 56.66 -27.91 20.57
N GLY A 262 56.80 -28.82 21.54
CA GLY A 262 56.02 -30.02 21.63
C GLY A 262 55.85 -30.45 23.08
N PRO A 263 54.83 -31.28 23.41
CA PRO A 263 54.57 -31.69 24.79
C PRO A 263 55.78 -32.38 25.45
N ASP A 264 56.64 -33.05 24.68
CA ASP A 264 57.80 -33.80 25.18
C ASP A 264 59.14 -33.16 24.76
N SER A 265 59.12 -31.88 24.29
CA SER A 265 60.33 -31.21 23.84
C SER A 265 61.18 -30.69 25.01
N ILE A 266 62.47 -30.99 25.00
CA ILE A 266 63.44 -30.55 26.02
C ILE A 266 64.29 -29.43 25.40
N MET A 267 64.17 -28.21 25.92
CA MET A 267 65.01 -27.10 25.57
C MET A 267 66.06 -26.85 26.66
N ARG A 268 67.31 -26.71 26.26
CA ARG A 268 68.40 -26.34 27.17
C ARG A 268 68.78 -24.88 26.96
N THR A 269 68.67 -24.08 28.01
CA THR A 269 69.04 -22.66 28.01
C THR A 269 69.62 -22.25 29.35
N SER A 270 70.49 -21.30 29.34
CA SER A 270 71.08 -20.69 30.52
C SER A 270 70.06 -19.79 31.27
N ASN A 271 69.06 -19.30 30.59
CA ASN A 271 68.04 -18.41 31.14
C ASN A 271 66.62 -18.87 30.76
N PRO A 272 66.05 -19.86 31.49
CA PRO A 272 64.71 -20.37 31.22
C PRO A 272 63.61 -19.28 31.29
N ALA A 273 63.76 -18.28 32.15
CA ALA A 273 62.82 -17.16 32.30
C ALA A 273 62.82 -16.20 31.10
N GLY A 274 63.86 -16.29 30.25
CA GLY A 274 63.95 -15.53 29.00
C GLY A 274 63.10 -16.09 27.88
N ILE A 275 62.64 -17.34 27.97
CA ILE A 275 61.69 -17.94 27.03
C ILE A 275 60.26 -17.54 27.47
N ARG A 276 59.74 -16.53 26.83
CA ARG A 276 58.39 -16.05 27.15
C ARG A 276 57.64 -15.61 25.90
N ARG A 277 56.35 -15.81 25.87
CA ARG A 277 55.51 -15.13 24.89
C ARG A 277 55.44 -13.66 25.24
N VAL A 278 55.64 -12.80 24.26
CA VAL A 278 55.48 -11.34 24.42
C VAL A 278 53.99 -11.03 24.35
N PRO A 279 53.34 -10.70 25.48
CA PRO A 279 51.92 -10.44 25.47
C PRO A 279 51.63 -9.22 24.57
N LEU A 280 50.78 -9.44 23.58
CA LEU A 280 50.21 -8.34 22.77
C LEU A 280 48.79 -8.10 23.31
N GLU A 281 48.69 -7.13 24.20
CA GLU A 281 47.40 -6.75 24.76
C GLU A 281 46.59 -5.94 23.75
N LEU A 282 45.36 -6.37 23.53
CA LEU A 282 44.38 -5.59 22.79
C LEU A 282 43.91 -4.42 23.70
N PRO A 283 44.05 -3.17 23.27
CA PRO A 283 43.52 -2.04 24.03
C PRO A 283 42.03 -2.20 24.30
N ALA A 284 41.58 -2.06 25.54
CA ALA A 284 40.17 -2.20 25.93
C ALA A 284 39.25 -1.22 25.16
N GLY A 285 39.80 -0.06 24.74
CA GLY A 285 39.09 0.92 23.91
C GLY A 285 38.62 0.40 22.56
N VAL A 286 39.26 -0.65 22.01
CA VAL A 286 38.87 -1.26 20.73
C VAL A 286 37.45 -1.83 20.77
N PHE A 287 37.06 -2.47 21.88
CA PHE A 287 35.70 -3.02 22.02
C PHE A 287 34.67 -1.92 22.22
N THR A 288 35.04 -0.84 22.93
CA THR A 288 34.16 0.32 23.13
C THR A 288 33.89 1.03 21.80
N GLU A 289 34.90 1.22 20.95
CA GLU A 289 34.78 1.85 19.64
C GLU A 289 33.87 1.06 18.69
N SER A 290 33.94 -0.27 18.70
CA SER A 290 33.02 -1.13 17.94
C SER A 290 31.54 -0.87 18.32
N GLY A 291 31.27 -0.70 19.62
CA GLY A 291 29.93 -0.36 20.12
C GLY A 291 29.46 1.03 19.68
N VAL A 292 30.40 2.00 19.65
CA VAL A 292 30.08 3.36 19.17
C VAL A 292 29.71 3.33 17.69
N LEU A 293 30.48 2.67 16.83
CA LEU A 293 30.19 2.53 15.41
C LEU A 293 28.83 1.86 15.16
N GLU A 294 28.49 0.85 15.94
CA GLU A 294 27.17 0.21 15.82
C GLU A 294 26.03 1.17 16.19
N ARG A 295 26.21 1.93 17.25
CA ARG A 295 25.22 2.92 17.68
C ARG A 295 25.05 4.05 16.66
N GLU A 296 26.14 4.57 16.10
CA GLU A 296 26.11 5.59 15.05
C GLU A 296 25.44 5.06 13.77
N LEU A 297 25.70 3.82 13.39
CA LEU A 297 25.06 3.17 12.26
C LEU A 297 23.53 3.09 12.43
N ARG A 298 23.06 2.71 13.63
CA ARG A 298 21.62 2.65 13.94
C ARG A 298 20.98 4.01 13.97
N LEU A 299 21.63 5.00 14.59
CA LEU A 299 21.14 6.37 14.65
C LEU A 299 21.04 7.01 13.27
N GLY A 300 22.07 6.89 12.46
CA GLY A 300 22.09 7.44 11.10
C GLY A 300 21.10 6.76 10.17
N ALA A 301 20.93 5.44 10.29
CA ALA A 301 19.89 4.70 9.58
C ALA A 301 18.48 4.98 10.10
N ARG A 302 18.32 5.69 11.21
CA ARG A 302 17.04 5.91 11.92
C ARG A 302 16.30 4.59 12.21
N TYR A 303 17.05 3.56 12.56
CA TYR A 303 16.52 2.23 12.84
C TYR A 303 16.59 1.94 14.34
N PRO A 304 15.44 1.89 15.06
CA PRO A 304 15.42 1.76 16.52
C PRO A 304 15.86 0.35 16.97
N GLU A 305 16.57 0.29 18.09
CA GLU A 305 17.03 -0.98 18.68
C GLU A 305 15.88 -1.92 19.07
N SER A 306 14.73 -1.36 19.43
CA SER A 306 13.53 -2.12 19.77
C SER A 306 13.04 -3.05 18.65
N ARG A 307 13.34 -2.72 17.38
CA ARG A 307 13.00 -3.58 16.21
C ARG A 307 13.91 -4.79 16.07
N SER A 308 15.14 -4.70 16.55
CA SER A 308 16.07 -5.85 16.56
C SER A 308 15.91 -6.75 17.78
N GLY A 309 14.85 -6.57 18.58
CA GLY A 309 14.56 -7.39 19.78
C GLY A 309 15.38 -7.01 21.01
N ASN A 310 16.24 -6.00 20.92
CA ASN A 310 17.03 -5.53 22.04
C ASN A 310 16.27 -4.42 22.77
N ILE A 311 15.44 -4.80 23.74
CA ILE A 311 14.67 -3.87 24.57
C ILE A 311 15.37 -3.75 25.91
N ASP A 312 15.77 -2.52 26.27
CA ASP A 312 16.31 -2.24 27.59
C ASP A 312 15.25 -2.58 28.67
N ALA A 313 15.64 -3.39 29.65
CA ALA A 313 14.75 -3.84 30.72
C ALA A 313 14.11 -2.69 31.50
N SER A 314 14.70 -1.49 31.46
CA SER A 314 14.15 -0.27 32.07
C SER A 314 12.94 0.32 31.34
N VAL A 315 12.69 -0.08 30.08
CA VAL A 315 11.65 0.47 29.18
C VAL A 315 10.53 -0.53 28.89
N VAL A 316 10.38 -1.58 29.70
CA VAL A 316 9.42 -2.70 29.49
C VAL A 316 7.93 -2.28 29.53
N THR A 317 7.61 -1.00 29.74
CA THR A 317 6.21 -0.54 29.63
C THR A 317 5.80 -0.38 28.16
N GLY A 318 4.62 -0.87 27.79
CA GLY A 318 4.10 -0.73 26.42
C GLY A 318 4.15 0.71 25.88
N ARG A 319 4.01 1.73 26.74
CA ARG A 319 4.15 3.15 26.38
C ARG A 319 5.59 3.55 26.06
N GLY A 320 6.58 3.00 26.79
CA GLY A 320 7.99 3.26 26.51
C GLY A 320 8.42 2.71 25.15
N VAL A 321 8.03 1.47 24.82
CA VAL A 321 8.26 0.86 23.51
C VAL A 321 7.57 1.67 22.40
N GLN A 322 6.36 2.18 22.65
CA GLN A 322 5.66 3.05 21.70
C GLN A 322 6.40 4.35 21.42
N ALA A 323 6.94 5.00 22.44
CA ALA A 323 7.72 6.22 22.27
C ALA A 323 8.98 6.00 21.44
N LEU A 324 9.66 4.85 21.64
CA LEU A 324 10.84 4.48 20.85
C LEU A 324 10.51 4.18 19.39
N GLN A 325 9.32 3.67 19.09
CA GLN A 325 8.87 3.37 17.72
C GLN A 325 8.27 4.57 17.00
N ALA A 326 7.87 5.62 17.69
CA ALA A 326 7.18 6.77 17.10
C ALA A 326 7.95 7.44 15.94
N GLY A 327 9.28 7.54 16.05
CA GLY A 327 10.13 8.07 14.98
C GLY A 327 10.14 7.18 13.73
N PHE A 328 10.11 5.87 13.91
CA PHE A 328 10.02 4.89 12.83
C PHE A 328 8.65 4.94 12.14
N ASP A 329 7.57 4.98 12.90
CA ASP A 329 6.20 5.09 12.37
C ASP A 329 6.01 6.38 11.57
N THR A 330 6.60 7.50 12.01
CA THR A 330 6.56 8.78 11.28
C THR A 330 7.26 8.68 9.93
N GLN A 331 8.36 7.96 9.85
CA GLN A 331 9.10 7.74 8.61
C GLN A 331 8.30 6.88 7.63
N ILE A 332 7.64 5.83 8.10
CA ILE A 332 6.74 4.99 7.29
C ILE A 332 5.58 5.83 6.75
N LYS A 333 4.93 6.63 7.59
CA LYS A 333 3.82 7.50 7.16
C LYS A 333 4.25 8.52 6.11
N ALA A 334 5.45 9.09 6.22
CA ALA A 334 5.99 10.00 5.22
C ALA A 334 6.19 9.31 3.86
N ALA A 335 6.70 8.06 3.85
CA ALA A 335 6.84 7.26 2.64
C ALA A 335 5.48 6.87 2.05
N GLN A 336 4.53 6.44 2.88
CA GLN A 336 3.17 6.11 2.48
C GLN A 336 2.44 7.30 1.84
N ALA A 337 2.65 8.51 2.33
CA ALA A 337 2.09 9.72 1.70
C ALA A 337 2.64 9.94 0.28
N GLN A 338 3.93 9.66 0.05
CA GLN A 338 4.52 9.73 -1.29
C GLN A 338 3.97 8.62 -2.20
N PHE A 339 3.82 7.41 -1.71
CA PHE A 339 3.22 6.31 -2.46
C PHE A 339 1.75 6.56 -2.78
N ALA A 340 0.97 7.12 -1.84
CA ALA A 340 -0.42 7.49 -2.10
C ALA A 340 -0.52 8.48 -3.26
N ARG A 341 0.34 9.51 -3.27
CA ARG A 341 0.42 10.46 -4.39
C ARG A 341 0.78 9.76 -5.71
N LEU A 342 1.79 8.89 -5.70
CA LEU A 342 2.20 8.12 -6.88
C LEU A 342 1.04 7.32 -7.46
N PHE A 343 0.35 6.56 -6.62
CA PHE A 343 -0.76 5.71 -7.05
C PHE A 343 -2.00 6.48 -7.46
N THR A 344 -2.28 7.62 -6.84
CA THR A 344 -3.36 8.53 -7.30
C THR A 344 -3.13 8.96 -8.75
N GLU A 345 -1.90 9.37 -9.08
CA GLU A 345 -1.56 9.81 -10.43
C GLU A 345 -1.53 8.64 -11.43
N LEU A 346 -0.99 7.47 -11.05
CA LEU A 346 -0.96 6.27 -11.91
C LEU A 346 -2.37 5.73 -12.17
N ALA A 347 -3.22 5.63 -11.16
CA ALA A 347 -4.60 5.19 -11.34
C ALA A 347 -5.39 6.14 -12.24
N SER A 348 -5.20 7.44 -12.10
CA SER A 348 -5.79 8.43 -13.01
C SER A 348 -5.36 8.23 -14.47
N ILE A 349 -4.06 7.90 -14.70
CA ILE A 349 -3.55 7.59 -16.04
C ILE A 349 -4.16 6.27 -16.54
N CYS A 350 -4.32 5.25 -15.70
CA CYS A 350 -4.99 4.01 -16.09
C CYS A 350 -6.42 4.25 -16.58
N PHE A 351 -7.21 5.03 -15.85
CA PHE A 351 -8.57 5.37 -16.28
C PHE A 351 -8.60 6.10 -17.62
N GLU A 352 -7.72 7.09 -17.79
CA GLU A 352 -7.64 7.85 -19.04
C GLU A 352 -7.17 6.97 -20.21
N ALA A 353 -6.18 6.09 -19.97
CA ALA A 353 -5.69 5.14 -20.96
C ALA A 353 -6.78 4.13 -21.36
N ASP A 354 -7.50 3.61 -20.38
CA ASP A 354 -8.58 2.66 -20.61
C ASP A 354 -9.69 3.27 -21.45
N GLU A 355 -10.09 4.50 -21.15
CA GLU A 355 -11.14 5.19 -21.92
C GLU A 355 -10.68 5.60 -23.32
N LYS A 356 -9.46 6.14 -23.49
CA LYS A 356 -8.98 6.66 -24.79
C LYS A 356 -8.49 5.58 -25.74
N ILE A 357 -7.87 4.51 -25.22
CA ILE A 357 -7.26 3.46 -26.04
C ILE A 357 -8.21 2.27 -26.20
N PHE A 358 -8.86 1.84 -25.13
CA PHE A 358 -9.73 0.66 -25.11
C PHE A 358 -11.22 0.98 -24.98
N GLY A 359 -11.61 2.24 -25.16
CA GLY A 359 -12.90 2.81 -24.77
C GLY A 359 -14.16 2.10 -25.27
N GLY A 360 -14.13 1.49 -26.45
CA GLY A 360 -15.28 0.78 -27.04
C GLY A 360 -15.35 -0.72 -26.73
N ILE A 361 -14.34 -1.27 -26.06
CA ILE A 361 -14.24 -2.71 -25.82
C ILE A 361 -15.00 -3.09 -24.55
N PRO A 362 -16.04 -3.96 -24.63
CA PRO A 362 -16.73 -4.43 -23.43
C PRO A 362 -15.83 -5.38 -22.64
N LYS A 363 -15.63 -5.10 -21.37
CA LYS A 363 -14.77 -5.86 -20.47
C LYS A 363 -15.57 -6.52 -19.38
N THR A 364 -15.08 -7.68 -18.92
CA THR A 364 -15.63 -8.39 -17.78
C THR A 364 -14.53 -8.57 -16.76
N ILE A 365 -14.65 -7.90 -15.64
CA ILE A 365 -13.72 -8.03 -14.53
C ILE A 365 -14.31 -8.91 -13.45
N LYS A 366 -13.45 -9.74 -12.86
CA LYS A 366 -13.76 -10.55 -11.70
C LYS A 366 -12.87 -10.05 -10.57
N GLY A 367 -13.45 -9.81 -9.43
CA GLY A 367 -12.72 -9.36 -8.26
C GLY A 367 -13.37 -9.88 -7.00
N SER A 368 -12.76 -9.59 -5.89
CA SER A 368 -13.31 -9.77 -4.55
C SER A 368 -13.38 -8.40 -3.89
N ASP A 369 -14.54 -8.05 -3.38
CA ASP A 369 -14.76 -6.85 -2.60
C ASP A 369 -14.94 -7.31 -1.16
N ASP A 370 -13.92 -7.08 -0.34
CA ASP A 370 -13.85 -7.54 1.05
C ASP A 370 -14.30 -9.01 1.24
N GLY A 371 -13.72 -9.91 0.47
CA GLY A 371 -14.02 -11.35 0.55
C GLY A 371 -15.27 -11.82 -0.22
N THR A 372 -16.05 -10.90 -0.82
CA THR A 372 -17.19 -11.29 -1.66
C THR A 372 -16.81 -11.24 -3.13
N PRO A 373 -16.84 -12.37 -3.85
CA PRO A 373 -16.56 -12.37 -5.26
C PRO A 373 -17.62 -11.60 -6.04
N TYR A 374 -17.19 -10.73 -6.94
CA TYR A 374 -18.07 -10.04 -7.86
C TYR A 374 -17.65 -10.21 -9.31
N VAL A 375 -18.60 -10.09 -10.22
CA VAL A 375 -18.38 -10.03 -11.67
C VAL A 375 -19.00 -8.73 -12.16
N LEU A 376 -18.16 -7.85 -12.71
CA LEU A 376 -18.58 -6.56 -13.25
C LEU A 376 -18.33 -6.54 -14.76
N LYS A 377 -19.37 -6.18 -15.53
CA LYS A 377 -19.24 -5.90 -16.96
C LYS A 377 -19.28 -4.39 -17.16
N TYR A 378 -18.26 -3.84 -17.81
CA TYR A 378 -18.18 -2.41 -18.06
C TYR A 378 -17.66 -2.10 -19.47
N ILE A 379 -17.96 -0.91 -19.93
CA ILE A 379 -17.43 -0.33 -21.16
C ILE A 379 -16.76 0.97 -20.75
N PRO A 380 -15.44 1.16 -20.98
CA PRO A 380 -14.69 2.30 -20.45
C PRO A 380 -15.34 3.66 -20.77
N THR A 381 -15.70 3.92 -22.01
CA THR A 381 -16.35 5.19 -22.41
C THR A 381 -17.69 5.45 -21.74
N ARG A 382 -18.43 4.39 -21.39
CA ARG A 382 -19.75 4.53 -20.77
C ARG A 382 -19.65 4.69 -19.25
N ASP A 383 -18.72 3.99 -18.61
CA ASP A 383 -18.69 3.84 -17.15
C ASP A 383 -17.66 4.75 -16.49
N ILE A 384 -16.60 5.16 -17.21
CA ILE A 384 -15.59 6.12 -16.72
C ILE A 384 -16.02 7.57 -17.00
N LYS A 385 -16.46 7.88 -18.22
CA LYS A 385 -17.04 9.18 -18.65
C LYS A 385 -16.15 10.41 -18.37
N GLY A 386 -14.83 10.28 -18.56
CA GLY A 386 -13.90 11.37 -18.30
C GLY A 386 -13.64 11.65 -16.82
N GLU A 387 -14.19 10.86 -15.90
CA GLU A 387 -13.97 11.00 -14.46
C GLU A 387 -12.79 10.14 -14.01
N TYR A 388 -11.58 10.70 -14.07
CA TYR A 388 -10.33 9.99 -13.75
C TYR A 388 -9.85 10.18 -12.31
N GLY A 389 -10.64 10.88 -11.49
CA GLY A 389 -10.27 11.18 -10.10
C GLY A 389 -10.33 9.92 -9.23
N VAL A 390 -9.20 9.58 -8.63
CA VAL A 390 -9.07 8.49 -7.64
C VAL A 390 -8.49 9.07 -6.37
N ASP A 391 -9.05 8.74 -5.24
CA ASP A 391 -8.53 9.07 -3.93
C ASP A 391 -7.84 7.83 -3.36
N VAL A 392 -6.53 7.91 -3.22
CA VAL A 392 -5.69 6.83 -2.73
C VAL A 392 -5.19 7.18 -1.34
N ARG A 393 -5.54 6.35 -0.36
CA ARG A 393 -5.20 6.61 1.03
C ARG A 393 -4.67 5.36 1.71
N TYR A 394 -3.67 5.56 2.54
CA TYR A 394 -3.28 4.57 3.54
C TYR A 394 -4.16 4.77 4.76
N GLY A 395 -4.67 3.67 5.32
CA GLY A 395 -5.38 3.70 6.58
C GLY A 395 -4.50 4.30 7.69
N ILE A 396 -5.10 4.95 8.68
CA ILE A 396 -4.38 5.59 9.80
C ILE A 396 -3.44 4.59 10.49
N MET A 397 -3.84 3.32 10.48
CA MET A 397 -3.14 2.22 11.14
C MET A 397 -2.26 1.40 10.19
N SER A 398 -2.16 1.78 8.92
CA SER A 398 -1.33 1.06 7.93
C SER A 398 0.14 1.06 8.34
N GLY A 399 0.75 -0.12 8.36
CA GLY A 399 2.13 -0.33 8.82
C GLY A 399 2.27 -0.51 10.33
N MET A 400 1.17 -0.46 11.10
CA MET A 400 1.16 -0.80 12.53
C MET A 400 0.84 -2.28 12.74
N ASP A 401 1.22 -2.81 13.91
CA ASP A 401 0.79 -4.14 14.34
C ASP A 401 -0.74 -4.23 14.35
N PRO A 402 -1.34 -5.27 13.72
CA PRO A 402 -2.80 -5.42 13.61
C PRO A 402 -3.53 -5.37 14.95
N ASN A 403 -2.96 -5.97 16.00
CA ASN A 403 -3.57 -5.99 17.33
C ASN A 403 -3.62 -4.58 17.94
N ARG A 404 -2.57 -3.79 17.74
CA ARG A 404 -2.51 -2.39 18.21
C ARG A 404 -3.47 -1.49 17.43
N ALA A 405 -3.57 -1.70 16.12
CA ALA A 405 -4.51 -1.01 15.26
C ALA A 405 -5.95 -1.23 15.73
N ILE A 406 -6.34 -2.47 15.98
CA ILE A 406 -7.69 -2.83 16.46
C ILE A 406 -7.97 -2.18 17.82
N ILE A 407 -7.05 -2.26 18.78
CA ILE A 407 -7.23 -1.68 20.11
C ILE A 407 -7.42 -0.16 20.01
N ALA A 408 -6.60 0.53 19.23
CA ALA A 408 -6.69 1.98 19.04
C ALA A 408 -8.02 2.39 18.37
N LEU A 409 -8.47 1.65 17.35
CA LEU A 409 -9.75 1.87 16.68
C LEU A 409 -10.95 1.65 17.62
N LEU A 410 -10.90 0.61 18.46
CA LEU A 410 -11.93 0.35 19.46
C LEU A 410 -11.97 1.44 20.53
N GLN A 411 -10.82 1.98 20.96
CA GLN A 411 -10.75 3.11 21.87
C GLN A 411 -11.35 4.38 21.25
N MET A 412 -10.96 4.71 20.01
CA MET A 412 -11.53 5.86 19.30
C MET A 412 -13.04 5.75 19.12
N ARG A 413 -13.55 4.52 18.95
CA ARG A 413 -15.00 4.26 18.91
C ARG A 413 -15.66 4.46 20.27
N SER A 414 -15.05 3.97 21.36
CA SER A 414 -15.58 4.15 22.73
C SER A 414 -15.67 5.61 23.09
N ASP A 415 -14.68 6.41 22.66
CA ASP A 415 -14.63 7.85 22.86
C ASP A 415 -15.52 8.65 21.89
N LYS A 416 -16.29 7.95 21.03
CA LYS A 416 -17.19 8.52 20.00
C LYS A 416 -16.48 9.44 18.99
N LEU A 417 -15.19 9.28 18.80
CA LEU A 417 -14.39 10.03 17.82
C LEU A 417 -14.61 9.54 16.39
N VAL A 418 -14.93 8.26 16.22
CA VAL A 418 -15.13 7.63 14.93
C VAL A 418 -16.41 6.80 14.90
N SER A 419 -17.01 6.67 13.71
CA SER A 419 -18.19 5.84 13.50
C SER A 419 -17.87 4.34 13.50
N ARG A 420 -18.90 3.48 13.65
CA ARG A 420 -18.75 2.02 13.51
C ARG A 420 -18.25 1.64 12.12
N ASP A 421 -18.76 2.30 11.10
CA ASP A 421 -18.36 2.15 9.71
C ASP A 421 -16.87 2.43 9.49
N TYR A 422 -16.40 3.55 10.06
CA TYR A 422 -14.99 3.92 9.95
C TYR A 422 -14.09 2.84 10.56
N VAL A 423 -14.43 2.35 11.77
CA VAL A 423 -13.66 1.29 12.45
C VAL A 423 -13.63 0.01 11.61
N ARG A 424 -14.75 -0.39 11.00
CA ARG A 424 -14.82 -1.59 10.15
C ARG A 424 -13.95 -1.47 8.90
N ARG A 425 -13.92 -0.30 8.26
CA ARG A 425 -13.10 -0.04 7.06
C ARG A 425 -11.61 0.00 7.35
N GLU A 426 -11.23 0.45 8.54
CA GLU A 426 -9.82 0.58 8.94
C GLU A 426 -9.27 -0.68 9.62
N ILE A 427 -10.10 -1.66 9.98
CA ILE A 427 -9.60 -2.93 10.52
C ILE A 427 -8.78 -3.62 9.43
N PRO A 428 -7.51 -3.99 9.72
CA PRO A 428 -6.62 -4.63 8.74
C PRO A 428 -6.99 -6.12 8.55
N MET A 429 -8.20 -6.38 8.17
CA MET A 429 -8.77 -7.68 7.80
C MET A 429 -9.59 -7.47 6.54
N ASP A 430 -9.60 -8.45 5.65
CA ASP A 430 -10.47 -8.46 4.46
C ASP A 430 -11.94 -8.68 4.87
N LEU A 431 -12.53 -7.65 5.49
CA LEU A 431 -13.94 -7.64 5.88
C LEU A 431 -14.75 -6.82 4.89
N ASN A 432 -15.74 -7.45 4.27
CA ASN A 432 -16.74 -6.71 3.50
C ASN A 432 -17.61 -5.89 4.45
N VAL A 433 -17.25 -4.60 4.59
CA VAL A 433 -17.93 -3.69 5.53
C VAL A 433 -19.42 -3.64 5.27
N THR A 434 -19.85 -3.56 4.00
CA THR A 434 -21.27 -3.48 3.63
C THR A 434 -22.01 -4.78 3.92
N GLN A 435 -21.39 -5.94 3.65
CA GLN A 435 -22.01 -7.23 3.98
C GLN A 435 -22.05 -7.51 5.48
N GLU A 436 -20.97 -7.17 6.19
CA GLU A 436 -20.96 -7.33 7.65
C GLU A 436 -21.93 -6.37 8.33
N GLU A 437 -22.13 -5.18 7.80
CA GLU A 437 -23.16 -4.26 8.29
C GLU A 437 -24.56 -4.86 8.10
N GLN A 438 -24.86 -5.38 6.91
CA GLN A 438 -26.12 -6.08 6.66
C GLN A 438 -26.29 -7.31 7.55
N ARG A 439 -25.23 -8.07 7.82
CA ARG A 439 -25.26 -9.23 8.72
C ARG A 439 -25.53 -8.81 10.16
N VAL A 440 -24.83 -7.79 10.64
CA VAL A 440 -25.03 -7.26 12.01
C VAL A 440 -26.43 -6.69 12.16
N ASP A 441 -26.93 -5.92 11.18
CA ASP A 441 -28.30 -5.41 11.20
C ASP A 441 -29.31 -6.55 11.22
N ILE A 442 -29.12 -7.61 10.44
CA ILE A 442 -29.97 -8.80 10.47
C ILE A 442 -29.87 -9.52 11.81
N GLU A 443 -28.70 -9.58 12.45
CA GLU A 443 -28.51 -10.17 13.77
C GLU A 443 -29.19 -9.33 14.85
N GLU A 444 -29.02 -8.01 14.84
CA GLU A 444 -29.70 -7.09 15.77
C GLU A 444 -31.22 -7.14 15.60
N MET A 445 -31.71 -7.23 14.36
CA MET A 445 -33.14 -7.45 14.10
C MET A 445 -33.64 -8.81 14.62
N ARG A 446 -32.88 -9.88 14.44
CA ARG A 446 -33.21 -11.20 14.97
C ARG A 446 -33.27 -11.21 16.50
N ASP A 447 -32.30 -10.56 17.14
CA ASP A 447 -32.27 -10.50 18.59
C ASP A 447 -33.39 -9.63 19.13
N SER A 448 -33.71 -8.50 18.50
CA SER A 448 -34.85 -7.67 18.85
C SER A 448 -36.18 -8.42 18.65
N LEU A 449 -36.32 -9.20 17.57
CA LEU A 449 -37.46 -10.08 17.34
C LEU A 449 -37.58 -11.18 18.40
N ARG A 450 -36.49 -11.81 18.79
CA ARG A 450 -36.48 -12.82 19.87
C ARG A 450 -36.96 -12.23 21.20
N VAL A 451 -36.47 -11.02 21.53
CA VAL A 451 -36.88 -10.29 22.72
C VAL A 451 -38.36 -9.92 22.64
N ALA A 452 -38.81 -9.40 21.48
CA ALA A 452 -40.22 -9.09 21.26
C ALA A 452 -41.12 -10.33 21.37
N VAL A 453 -40.75 -11.46 20.76
CA VAL A 453 -41.48 -12.73 20.86
C VAL A 453 -41.53 -13.22 22.31
N ALA A 454 -40.43 -13.11 23.07
CA ALA A 454 -40.42 -13.48 24.48
C ALA A 454 -41.34 -12.57 25.32
N GLN A 455 -41.36 -11.27 25.06
CA GLN A 455 -42.25 -10.32 25.71
C GLN A 455 -43.74 -10.59 25.39
N TYR A 456 -44.05 -10.87 24.11
CA TYR A 456 -45.40 -11.28 23.71
C TYR A 456 -45.79 -12.60 24.34
N ALA A 457 -44.90 -13.58 24.42
CA ALA A 457 -45.18 -14.86 25.10
C ALA A 457 -45.47 -14.67 26.59
N GLN A 458 -44.79 -13.74 27.26
CA GLN A 458 -45.06 -13.37 28.65
C GLN A 458 -46.36 -12.57 28.82
N ALA A 459 -46.76 -11.81 27.81
CA ALA A 459 -48.01 -11.03 27.85
C ALA A 459 -49.26 -11.87 27.53
N ILE A 460 -49.16 -13.04 26.88
CA ILE A 460 -50.25 -13.93 26.51
C ILE A 460 -51.17 -14.26 27.71
N PRO A 461 -50.68 -14.67 28.90
CA PRO A 461 -51.54 -14.95 30.03
C PRO A 461 -52.31 -13.71 30.53
N ALA A 462 -51.72 -12.54 30.47
CA ALA A 462 -52.33 -11.28 30.88
C ALA A 462 -53.43 -10.83 29.89
N LEU A 463 -53.21 -11.01 28.59
CA LEU A 463 -54.20 -10.72 27.54
C LEU A 463 -55.37 -11.70 27.60
N ALA A 464 -55.14 -12.97 27.85
CA ALA A 464 -56.14 -13.98 28.05
C ALA A 464 -57.04 -13.67 29.31
N ALA A 465 -56.43 -13.16 30.38
CA ALA A 465 -57.19 -12.72 31.58
C ALA A 465 -58.04 -11.46 31.32
N GLN A 466 -57.70 -10.65 30.31
CA GLN A 466 -58.46 -9.47 29.87
C GLN A 466 -59.57 -9.81 28.82
N GLY A 467 -59.70 -11.09 28.44
CA GLY A 467 -60.69 -11.52 27.47
C GLY A 467 -60.40 -11.21 26.01
N GLN A 468 -59.16 -10.82 25.72
CA GLN A 468 -58.68 -10.64 24.34
C GLN A 468 -58.12 -11.96 23.77
N ASP A 469 -58.49 -12.28 22.53
CA ASP A 469 -58.04 -13.52 21.87
C ASP A 469 -56.60 -13.40 21.41
N PRO A 470 -55.64 -14.15 22.00
CA PRO A 470 -54.23 -14.08 21.63
C PRO A 470 -53.89 -14.82 20.33
N SER A 471 -54.87 -15.51 19.71
CA SER A 471 -54.65 -16.38 18.55
C SER A 471 -54.14 -15.61 17.32
N GLU A 472 -54.55 -14.36 17.15
CA GLU A 472 -54.09 -13.50 16.04
C GLU A 472 -52.60 -13.16 16.14
N ILE A 473 -52.15 -12.81 17.34
CA ILE A 473 -50.71 -12.47 17.57
C ILE A 473 -49.85 -13.71 17.40
N ILE A 474 -50.30 -14.84 17.91
CA ILE A 474 -49.62 -16.13 17.77
C ILE A 474 -49.55 -16.54 16.29
N GLY A 475 -50.62 -16.33 15.52
CA GLY A 475 -50.67 -16.59 14.08
C GLY A 475 -49.69 -15.73 13.29
N ARG A 476 -49.59 -14.45 13.60
CA ARG A 476 -48.60 -13.52 12.97
C ARG A 476 -47.15 -13.92 13.27
N ILE A 477 -46.83 -14.28 14.51
CA ILE A 477 -45.52 -14.78 14.91
C ILE A 477 -45.21 -16.11 14.20
N ALA A 478 -46.14 -17.04 14.13
CA ALA A 478 -45.96 -18.31 13.44
C ALA A 478 -45.72 -18.13 11.94
N SER A 479 -46.38 -17.16 11.29
CA SER A 479 -46.17 -16.84 9.88
C SER A 479 -44.77 -16.29 9.61
N VAL A 480 -44.22 -15.47 10.53
CA VAL A 480 -42.83 -14.97 10.45
C VAL A 480 -41.83 -16.12 10.56
N ILE A 481 -42.02 -17.03 11.50
CA ILE A 481 -41.15 -18.20 11.69
C ILE A 481 -41.22 -19.13 10.47
N GLN A 482 -42.39 -19.42 9.94
CA GLN A 482 -42.55 -20.27 8.75
C GLN A 482 -41.97 -19.63 7.48
N GLY A 483 -42.16 -18.31 7.29
CA GLY A 483 -41.57 -17.59 6.18
C GLY A 483 -40.04 -17.67 6.20
N ARG A 484 -39.44 -17.58 7.39
CA ARG A 484 -38.00 -17.70 7.55
C ARG A 484 -37.49 -19.11 7.33
N GLN A 485 -38.20 -20.14 7.74
CA GLN A 485 -37.86 -21.53 7.43
C GLN A 485 -37.89 -21.83 5.93
N LYS A 486 -38.73 -21.10 5.18
CA LYS A 486 -38.80 -21.17 3.71
C LYS A 486 -37.72 -20.31 3.00
N GLY A 487 -36.79 -19.66 3.72
CA GLY A 487 -35.71 -18.88 3.17
C GLY A 487 -36.11 -17.51 2.60
N GLN A 488 -37.26 -16.98 2.93
CA GLN A 488 -37.73 -15.67 2.46
C GLN A 488 -37.00 -14.55 3.22
N ALA A 489 -36.81 -13.39 2.57
CA ALA A 489 -36.21 -12.21 3.18
C ALA A 489 -37.10 -11.70 4.34
N LEU A 490 -36.45 -11.32 5.45
CA LEU A 490 -37.14 -10.96 6.69
C LEU A 490 -38.08 -9.76 6.51
N GLU A 491 -37.67 -8.78 5.72
CA GLU A 491 -38.40 -7.57 5.37
C GLU A 491 -39.75 -7.90 4.71
N ASN A 492 -39.76 -8.75 3.70
CA ASN A 492 -40.93 -9.17 2.98
C ASN A 492 -41.90 -9.99 3.86
N ILE A 493 -41.35 -10.73 4.83
CA ILE A 493 -42.16 -11.53 5.77
C ILE A 493 -42.85 -10.62 6.78
N ILE A 494 -42.13 -9.63 7.31
CA ILE A 494 -42.69 -8.67 8.28
C ILE A 494 -43.73 -7.80 7.59
N GLU A 495 -43.46 -7.30 6.40
CA GLU A 495 -44.42 -6.51 5.63
C GLU A 495 -45.72 -7.29 5.40
N LYS A 496 -45.65 -8.59 5.04
CA LYS A 496 -46.82 -9.44 4.87
C LYS A 496 -47.53 -9.77 6.18
N ALA A 497 -46.78 -10.00 7.26
CA ALA A 497 -47.39 -10.40 8.56
C ALA A 497 -48.06 -9.22 9.30
N PHE A 498 -47.58 -7.99 9.05
CA PHE A 498 -48.09 -6.79 9.72
C PHE A 498 -48.75 -5.79 8.76
N ALA A 499 -48.93 -6.14 7.47
CA ALA A 499 -49.73 -5.35 6.56
C ALA A 499 -51.16 -5.20 7.11
N PRO A 500 -51.74 -4.00 7.13
CA PRO A 500 -53.14 -3.82 7.49
C PRO A 500 -54.02 -4.63 6.53
N GLU A 501 -54.96 -5.42 7.08
CA GLU A 501 -55.92 -6.15 6.24
C GLU A 501 -56.61 -5.18 5.28
N PRO A 502 -56.67 -5.49 3.98
CA PRO A 502 -57.42 -4.68 3.06
C PRO A 502 -58.87 -4.57 3.54
N PRO A 503 -59.48 -3.40 3.51
CA PRO A 503 -60.87 -3.24 3.96
C PRO A 503 -61.73 -4.24 3.20
N PRO A 504 -62.69 -4.91 3.89
CA PRO A 504 -63.57 -5.93 3.29
C PRO A 504 -64.21 -5.34 2.04
N THR A 505 -63.99 -5.98 0.92
CA THR A 505 -64.61 -5.59 -0.37
C THR A 505 -66.11 -5.64 -0.15
N PRO A 506 -66.87 -4.56 -0.35
CA PRO A 506 -68.34 -4.62 -0.22
C PRO A 506 -68.87 -5.66 -1.21
N GLU A 507 -69.53 -6.70 -0.69
CA GLU A 507 -70.21 -7.68 -1.50
C GLU A 507 -71.23 -6.93 -2.37
N MET A 508 -70.96 -6.86 -3.67
CA MET A 508 -72.02 -6.39 -4.60
C MET A 508 -73.11 -7.42 -4.68
N PRO A 509 -74.35 -6.99 -4.49
CA PRO A 509 -75.50 -7.90 -4.66
C PRO A 509 -75.55 -8.44 -6.09
N PRO A 510 -76.02 -9.68 -6.31
CA PRO A 510 -76.02 -10.32 -7.63
C PRO A 510 -76.88 -9.51 -8.59
N MET A 511 -76.23 -9.00 -9.67
CA MET A 511 -76.96 -8.38 -10.78
C MET A 511 -77.76 -9.41 -11.56
N ALA A 512 -79.05 -9.11 -11.75
CA ALA A 512 -79.94 -9.84 -12.62
C ALA A 512 -79.47 -9.75 -14.12
N PRO A 513 -79.72 -10.82 -14.90
CA PRO A 513 -79.28 -10.84 -16.31
C PRO A 513 -80.19 -10.03 -17.23
N GLY A 514 -79.65 -9.16 -17.99
CA GLY A 514 -80.26 -8.57 -19.17
C GLY A 514 -80.28 -7.05 -19.23
N MET A 515 -79.30 -6.47 -19.89
CA MET A 515 -79.47 -5.35 -20.81
C MET A 515 -78.15 -5.06 -21.48
N GLU A 516 -78.06 -5.35 -22.76
CA GLU A 516 -77.10 -4.81 -23.71
C GLU A 516 -77.24 -3.31 -23.76
N GLN A 517 -76.17 -2.55 -23.50
CA GLN A 517 -76.08 -1.15 -23.89
C GLN A 517 -74.76 -0.83 -24.54
N GLN A 518 -74.96 -0.37 -25.74
CA GLN A 518 -74.12 0.20 -26.76
C GLN A 518 -72.93 1.01 -26.23
N ILE A 519 -71.80 0.81 -26.88
CA ILE A 519 -70.60 1.62 -26.83
C ILE A 519 -70.79 2.87 -27.72
N PRO A 520 -70.56 4.08 -27.25
CA PRO A 520 -70.27 5.20 -28.11
C PRO A 520 -68.75 5.46 -28.17
N ALA A 521 -68.33 5.74 -29.39
CA ALA A 521 -66.95 6.00 -29.80
C ALA A 521 -66.38 7.33 -29.27
N ALA A 522 -65.09 7.26 -29.04
CA ALA A 522 -64.05 8.30 -29.16
C ALA A 522 -64.44 9.79 -29.06
N GLY A 523 -63.99 10.42 -27.99
CA GLY A 523 -63.88 11.87 -27.87
C GLY A 523 -62.49 12.25 -27.36
N ALA A 524 -61.83 13.13 -28.11
CA ALA A 524 -60.47 13.62 -27.96
C ALA A 524 -60.14 14.20 -26.58
N ALA A 525 -58.97 13.95 -26.11
CA ALA A 525 -58.36 14.53 -24.93
C ALA A 525 -58.07 16.05 -25.13
N PRO A 526 -58.39 16.91 -24.14
CA PRO A 526 -57.87 18.28 -24.14
C PRO A 526 -56.47 18.37 -23.56
N ALA A 527 -55.66 19.24 -24.15
CA ALA A 527 -54.28 19.57 -23.79
C ALA A 527 -54.17 20.16 -22.36
N PRO A 528 -53.08 19.93 -21.64
CA PRO A 528 -52.88 20.54 -20.34
C PRO A 528 -52.50 22.01 -20.45
N ALA A 529 -53.18 22.82 -19.64
CA ALA A 529 -52.97 24.25 -19.48
C ALA A 529 -51.58 24.54 -18.84
N SER A 530 -50.89 25.48 -19.44
CA SER A 530 -49.65 26.06 -18.92
C SER A 530 -49.87 26.76 -17.57
N GLN A 531 -49.18 26.29 -16.52
CA GLN A 531 -49.07 27.04 -15.28
C GLN A 531 -47.88 27.97 -15.34
N GLN A 532 -48.16 29.25 -15.11
CA GLN A 532 -47.17 30.33 -14.92
C GLN A 532 -46.39 30.14 -13.61
N PRO A 533 -45.12 30.57 -13.53
CA PRO A 533 -44.33 30.50 -12.31
C PRO A 533 -44.79 31.55 -11.29
N PRO A 534 -44.71 31.26 -9.98
CA PRO A 534 -45.05 32.21 -8.92
C PRO A 534 -43.98 33.30 -8.81
N GLN A 535 -44.43 34.55 -8.66
CA GLN A 535 -43.62 35.74 -8.37
C GLN A 535 -42.90 35.62 -7.03
N GLU A 536 -41.60 35.95 -7.05
CA GLU A 536 -40.78 36.20 -5.86
C GLU A 536 -41.35 37.36 -5.04
N GLN A 537 -41.76 37.08 -3.83
CA GLN A 537 -41.89 38.10 -2.78
C GLN A 537 -40.56 38.28 -2.06
N ALA A 538 -40.02 39.49 -2.16
CA ALA A 538 -38.86 39.95 -1.42
C ALA A 538 -39.15 39.92 0.08
N GLY A 539 -38.53 38.98 0.77
CA GLY A 539 -38.48 38.86 2.25
C GLY A 539 -37.16 39.46 2.76
N SER A 540 -37.29 40.46 3.61
CA SER A 540 -36.25 41.21 4.31
C SER A 540 -35.19 40.35 4.98
N ALA A 541 -33.91 40.71 4.84
CA ALA A 541 -32.75 40.14 5.51
C ALA A 541 -32.83 40.28 7.03
N PRO A 542 -32.50 39.27 7.82
CA PRO A 542 -32.23 39.43 9.24
C PRO A 542 -30.78 39.89 9.48
N ALA A 543 -30.64 40.76 10.45
CA ALA A 543 -29.45 41.45 10.89
C ALA A 543 -28.28 40.53 11.24
N ALA A 544 -27.08 41.03 10.94
CA ALA A 544 -25.78 40.43 11.26
C ALA A 544 -25.66 40.09 12.76
N GLY A 545 -25.60 38.78 13.07
CA GLY A 545 -25.20 38.29 14.39
C GLY A 545 -23.70 38.44 14.57
N GLN A 546 -23.31 39.09 15.65
CA GLN A 546 -21.96 39.32 16.11
C GLN A 546 -21.20 37.98 16.21
N ARG A 547 -20.01 37.91 15.60
CA ARG A 547 -19.04 36.86 15.79
C ARG A 547 -18.48 36.94 17.21
N PRO A 548 -18.41 35.84 17.97
CA PRO A 548 -17.73 35.86 19.27
C PRO A 548 -16.22 36.07 19.07
N ASP A 549 -15.67 36.98 19.88
CA ASP A 549 -14.28 37.41 19.88
C ASP A 549 -13.38 36.26 20.37
N ILE A 550 -12.47 35.81 19.50
CA ILE A 550 -11.52 34.71 19.75
C ILE A 550 -10.62 35.01 20.95
N ALA A 551 -10.48 36.28 21.33
CA ALA A 551 -9.71 36.71 22.50
C ALA A 551 -10.30 36.25 23.85
N GLN A 552 -11.62 36.03 23.95
CA GLN A 552 -12.26 35.53 25.16
C GLN A 552 -12.15 34.01 25.37
N LEU A 553 -11.93 33.24 24.28
CA LEU A 553 -11.72 31.79 24.35
C LEU A 553 -10.29 31.42 24.78
N LEU A 554 -9.31 32.28 24.53
CA LEU A 554 -7.91 32.04 24.92
C LEU A 554 -7.61 32.40 26.39
N ALA A 555 -8.40 33.26 27.01
CA ALA A 555 -8.23 33.63 28.41
C ALA A 555 -8.69 32.54 29.41
N GLY A 556 -9.47 31.56 28.94
CA GLY A 556 -9.96 30.43 29.76
C GLY A 556 -8.96 29.26 29.90
N ILE A 557 -7.88 29.25 29.13
CA ILE A 557 -6.94 28.09 29.09
C ILE A 557 -5.66 28.35 29.92
N THR A 558 -5.39 29.60 30.31
CA THR A 558 -4.17 29.98 31.07
C THR A 558 -4.35 30.16 32.57
N GLY A 559 -5.49 29.77 33.12
CA GLY A 559 -5.83 29.96 34.54
C GLY A 559 -6.15 28.67 35.28
N ALA A 560 -5.27 27.66 35.25
CA ALA A 560 -5.20 26.64 36.30
C ALA A 560 -3.78 26.07 36.34
N ALA A 561 -3.05 26.50 37.39
CA ALA A 561 -1.75 25.98 37.76
C ALA A 561 -1.84 24.55 38.30
#